data_8d191cd6af041f37a2a519b49c48e788
#
_entry.id   8d191cd6af041f37a2a519b49c48e788
#
_cell.length_a   1.000
_cell.length_b   1.000
_cell.length_c   1.000
_cell.angle_alpha   90.00
_cell.angle_beta   90.00
_cell.angle_gamma   90.00
#
_symmetry.space_group_name_H-M   'P 1'
#
loop_
_entity.id
_entity.type
_entity.pdbx_description
1 polymer ?
#
loop_
_entity_poly.entity_id
_entity_poly.type
_entity_poly.pdbx_seq_one_letter_code
_entity_poly.pdbx_strand_id
1 'polypeptide(L)'
;EIIDPQKKETILDPACGTAGFLISSYKHILKTNTDKKLGDQLSAEDKKKVGENVNGYDISPEMIRLSLVNMYLHGFSTPKIDEYDTLSSEDKWNEYFDVILANPPFFTPKTGIKPHNLFSVSSKKTEVTFLSYIVEHLKPNGRAGVIIPNGVLENVKRSGKYYYQIRKLILESGLYSIVSLPEG
;
A
#
# COMPACT_ATOMS: atom_id res chain seq x y z
N GLU A 1 -3.88 -12.31 -5.82
CA GLU A 1 -5.01 -12.84 -6.62
C GLU A 1 -6.28 -11.98 -6.47
N ILE A 2 -6.73 -11.65 -5.24
CA ILE A 2 -7.96 -10.83 -5.04
C ILE A 2 -7.82 -9.45 -5.68
N ILE A 3 -6.68 -8.79 -5.51
CA ILE A 3 -6.43 -7.44 -6.05
C ILE A 3 -6.04 -7.48 -7.53
N ASP A 4 -5.43 -8.57 -7.99
CA ASP A 4 -5.08 -8.85 -9.38
C ASP A 4 -4.44 -7.64 -10.13
N PRO A 5 -3.26 -7.17 -9.70
CA PRO A 5 -2.60 -6.05 -10.35
C PRO A 5 -2.20 -6.37 -11.80
N GLN A 6 -2.44 -5.40 -12.69
CA GLN A 6 -2.22 -5.55 -14.13
C GLN A 6 -0.94 -4.84 -14.61
N LYS A 7 -0.35 -5.28 -15.73
CA LYS A 7 0.94 -4.81 -16.25
C LYS A 7 1.04 -3.30 -16.55
N LYS A 8 -0.08 -2.62 -16.73
CA LYS A 8 -0.13 -1.19 -17.04
C LYS A 8 -0.44 -0.32 -15.82
N GLU A 9 -0.80 -0.93 -14.71
CA GLU A 9 -1.22 -0.22 -13.49
C GLU A 9 -0.03 0.26 -12.67
N THR A 10 -0.19 1.41 -12.06
CA THR A 10 0.73 1.92 -11.04
C THR A 10 0.37 1.33 -9.69
N ILE A 11 1.38 0.82 -8.98
CA ILE A 11 1.22 0.12 -7.70
C ILE A 11 2.01 0.87 -6.63
N LEU A 12 1.40 1.07 -5.46
CA LEU A 12 2.06 1.65 -4.30
C LEU A 12 1.95 0.73 -3.09
N ASP A 13 3.03 0.67 -2.31
CA ASP A 13 3.01 0.30 -0.90
C ASP A 13 3.52 1.48 -0.07
N PRO A 14 2.64 2.19 0.68
CA PRO A 14 3.01 3.40 1.40
C PRO A 14 3.76 3.14 2.73
N ALA A 15 4.02 1.87 3.08
CA ALA A 15 4.79 1.44 4.23
C ALA A 15 5.48 0.11 3.89
N CYS A 16 6.32 0.13 2.86
CA CYS A 16 6.71 -1.07 2.11
C CYS A 16 7.64 -2.03 2.88
N GLY A 17 8.29 -1.59 3.95
CA GLY A 17 9.22 -2.41 4.70
C GLY A 17 10.27 -3.05 3.81
N THR A 18 10.26 -4.37 3.67
CA THR A 18 11.16 -5.13 2.78
C THR A 18 10.64 -5.31 1.36
N ALA A 19 9.61 -4.57 0.95
CA ALA A 19 8.95 -4.60 -0.36
C ALA A 19 8.23 -5.92 -0.71
N GLY A 20 7.77 -6.67 0.29
CA GLY A 20 7.14 -7.98 0.09
C GLY A 20 5.91 -7.94 -0.82
N PHE A 21 4.99 -6.98 -0.63
CA PHE A 21 3.81 -6.81 -1.48
C PHE A 21 4.17 -6.36 -2.89
N LEU A 22 5.14 -5.48 -3.05
CA LEU A 22 5.59 -4.99 -4.34
C LEU A 22 6.19 -6.12 -5.18
N ILE A 23 7.05 -6.94 -4.56
CA ILE A 23 7.65 -8.13 -5.20
C ILE A 23 6.57 -9.16 -5.55
N SER A 24 5.61 -9.38 -4.66
CA SER A 24 4.50 -10.32 -4.91
C SER A 24 3.62 -9.85 -6.06
N SER A 25 3.35 -8.54 -6.17
CA SER A 25 2.62 -7.94 -7.29
C SER A 25 3.35 -8.12 -8.61
N TYR A 26 4.65 -7.84 -8.63
CA TYR A 26 5.49 -8.05 -9.82
C TYR A 26 5.48 -9.52 -10.28
N LYS A 27 5.69 -10.45 -9.34
CA LYS A 27 5.63 -11.89 -9.61
C LYS A 27 4.25 -12.32 -10.13
N HIS A 28 3.17 -11.77 -9.57
CA HIS A 28 1.82 -12.03 -10.03
C HIS A 28 1.63 -11.58 -11.49
N ILE A 29 2.05 -10.37 -11.83
CA ILE A 29 1.97 -9.85 -13.20
C ILE A 29 2.80 -10.71 -14.15
N LEU A 30 4.00 -11.14 -13.77
CA LEU A 30 4.78 -12.08 -14.59
C LEU A 30 4.04 -13.40 -14.79
N LYS A 31 3.47 -13.98 -13.72
CA LYS A 31 2.75 -15.27 -13.75
C LYS A 31 1.51 -15.21 -14.63
N THR A 32 0.72 -14.14 -14.55
CA THR A 32 -0.51 -13.97 -15.36
C THR A 32 -0.23 -13.68 -16.82
N ASN A 33 1.02 -13.33 -17.18
CA ASN A 33 1.47 -13.11 -18.56
C ASN A 33 2.51 -14.19 -18.95
N THR A 34 2.18 -15.45 -18.68
CA THR A 34 3.06 -16.62 -18.89
C THR A 34 2.36 -17.66 -19.76
N ASP A 35 3.05 -18.18 -20.79
CA ASP A 35 2.67 -19.38 -21.55
C ASP A 35 3.58 -20.55 -21.17
N LYS A 36 4.85 -20.50 -21.55
CA LYS A 36 5.84 -21.59 -21.33
C LYS A 36 6.91 -21.21 -20.31
N LYS A 37 7.32 -19.95 -20.30
CA LYS A 37 8.33 -19.42 -19.37
C LYS A 37 7.79 -18.17 -18.68
N LEU A 38 8.15 -17.98 -17.42
CA LEU A 38 7.68 -16.88 -16.60
C LEU A 38 7.79 -15.53 -17.31
N GLY A 39 6.63 -14.91 -17.56
CA GLY A 39 6.53 -13.61 -18.20
C GLY A 39 6.94 -13.61 -19.68
N ASP A 40 6.82 -14.72 -20.41
CA ASP A 40 7.20 -14.79 -21.82
C ASP A 40 6.22 -14.08 -22.78
N GLN A 41 5.01 -13.77 -22.30
CA GLN A 41 4.06 -12.92 -23.02
C GLN A 41 4.32 -11.42 -22.85
N LEU A 42 5.31 -11.04 -22.02
CA LEU A 42 5.74 -9.65 -21.84
C LEU A 42 7.01 -9.38 -22.65
N SER A 43 7.01 -8.30 -23.43
CA SER A 43 8.23 -7.78 -24.05
C SER A 43 9.23 -7.31 -23.00
N ALA A 44 10.48 -7.07 -23.39
CA ALA A 44 11.48 -6.49 -22.50
C ALA A 44 11.06 -5.08 -22.03
N GLU A 45 10.41 -4.32 -22.91
CA GLU A 45 9.86 -3.00 -22.57
C GLU A 45 8.69 -3.10 -21.59
N ASP A 46 7.77 -4.07 -21.76
CA ASP A 46 6.69 -4.30 -20.79
C ASP A 46 7.25 -4.64 -19.40
N LYS A 47 8.23 -5.54 -19.32
CA LYS A 47 8.88 -5.90 -18.05
C LYS A 47 9.52 -4.70 -17.36
N LYS A 48 10.19 -3.85 -18.14
CA LYS A 48 10.78 -2.61 -17.64
C LYS A 48 9.70 -1.68 -17.11
N LYS A 49 8.62 -1.44 -17.85
CA LYS A 49 7.49 -0.59 -17.43
C LYS A 49 6.81 -1.12 -16.18
N VAL A 50 6.58 -2.42 -16.08
CA VAL A 50 6.02 -3.03 -14.86
C VAL A 50 6.92 -2.72 -13.66
N GLY A 51 8.25 -2.85 -13.81
CA GLY A 51 9.19 -2.48 -12.73
C GLY A 51 9.14 -1.00 -12.36
N GLU A 52 8.99 -0.11 -13.33
CA GLU A 52 8.89 1.34 -13.14
C GLU A 52 7.56 1.80 -12.53
N ASN A 53 6.50 1.00 -12.68
CA ASN A 53 5.19 1.28 -12.15
C ASN A 53 5.00 0.83 -10.70
N VAL A 54 5.96 0.11 -10.12
CA VAL A 54 5.93 -0.37 -8.74
C VAL A 54 6.70 0.59 -7.85
N ASN A 55 6.00 1.19 -6.89
CA ASN A 55 6.53 2.25 -6.03
C ASN A 55 6.36 1.86 -4.56
N GLY A 56 7.33 2.21 -3.72
CA GLY A 56 7.27 1.97 -2.29
C GLY A 56 7.76 3.16 -1.49
N TYR A 57 7.14 3.38 -0.33
CA TYR A 57 7.58 4.39 0.63
C TYR A 57 7.91 3.72 1.96
N ASP A 58 8.93 4.18 2.62
CA ASP A 58 9.21 3.84 4.01
C ASP A 58 9.92 5.00 4.70
N ILE A 59 9.72 5.15 6.00
CA ILE A 59 10.38 6.17 6.82
C ILE A 59 11.77 5.73 7.30
N SER A 60 12.04 4.41 7.29
CA SER A 60 13.27 3.82 7.81
C SER A 60 14.33 3.69 6.74
N PRO A 61 15.47 4.40 6.82
CA PRO A 61 16.58 4.22 5.89
C PRO A 61 17.12 2.78 5.83
N GLU A 62 16.97 2.01 6.89
CA GLU A 62 17.34 0.61 6.94
C GLU A 62 16.38 -0.24 6.08
N MET A 63 15.06 -0.04 6.23
CA MET A 63 14.05 -0.74 5.43
C MET A 63 14.20 -0.41 3.96
N ILE A 64 14.48 0.84 3.60
CA ILE A 64 14.75 1.27 2.22
C ILE A 64 15.92 0.49 1.63
N ARG A 65 17.06 0.40 2.33
CA ARG A 65 18.20 -0.38 1.86
C ARG A 65 17.86 -1.85 1.67
N LEU A 66 17.17 -2.46 2.64
CA LEU A 66 16.75 -3.85 2.56
C LEU A 66 15.76 -4.09 1.42
N SER A 67 14.79 -3.19 1.23
CA SER A 67 13.80 -3.29 0.14
C SER A 67 14.47 -3.18 -1.24
N LEU A 68 15.39 -2.24 -1.42
CA LEU A 68 16.15 -2.10 -2.66
C LEU A 68 16.93 -3.37 -2.99
N VAL A 69 17.68 -3.91 -2.03
CA VAL A 69 18.43 -5.18 -2.21
C VAL A 69 17.45 -6.31 -2.56
N ASN A 70 16.35 -6.41 -1.85
CA ASN A 70 15.35 -7.46 -2.07
C ASN A 70 14.73 -7.35 -3.49
N MET A 71 14.38 -6.14 -3.93
CA MET A 71 13.83 -5.93 -5.26
C MET A 71 14.85 -6.23 -6.35
N TYR A 72 16.12 -5.83 -6.20
CA TYR A 72 17.19 -6.22 -7.14
C TYR A 72 17.34 -7.73 -7.26
N LEU A 73 17.32 -8.47 -6.15
CA LEU A 73 17.38 -9.93 -6.13
C LEU A 73 16.18 -10.59 -6.83
N HIS A 74 15.06 -9.87 -6.95
CA HIS A 74 13.85 -10.31 -7.62
C HIS A 74 13.69 -9.78 -9.05
N GLY A 75 14.76 -9.19 -9.61
CA GLY A 75 14.85 -8.83 -11.04
C GLY A 75 14.37 -7.43 -11.40
N PHE A 76 14.15 -6.56 -10.43
CA PHE A 76 13.93 -5.14 -10.72
C PHE A 76 15.24 -4.48 -11.14
N SER A 77 15.26 -3.84 -12.30
CA SER A 77 16.45 -3.13 -12.79
C SER A 77 16.62 -1.74 -12.14
N THR A 78 15.50 -1.09 -11.83
CA THR A 78 15.46 0.26 -11.26
C THR A 78 14.32 0.34 -10.24
N PRO A 79 14.50 -0.25 -9.03
CA PRO A 79 13.48 -0.17 -7.99
C PRO A 79 13.20 1.27 -7.58
N LYS A 80 11.92 1.60 -7.39
CA LYS A 80 11.47 2.92 -6.93
C LYS A 80 11.01 2.82 -5.48
N ILE A 81 11.93 3.02 -4.57
CA ILE A 81 11.68 3.08 -3.13
C ILE A 81 12.20 4.42 -2.63
N ASP A 82 11.31 5.19 -2.04
CA ASP A 82 11.61 6.52 -1.52
C ASP A 82 11.56 6.56 0.00
N GLU A 83 12.50 7.30 0.60
CA GLU A 83 12.40 7.71 2.00
C GLU A 83 11.30 8.78 2.10
N TYR A 84 10.17 8.39 2.70
CA TYR A 84 9.02 9.25 2.77
C TYR A 84 8.16 8.94 3.99
N ASP A 85 7.84 9.97 4.79
CA ASP A 85 6.86 9.85 5.87
C ASP A 85 5.46 10.11 5.29
N THR A 86 4.79 9.04 4.94
CA THR A 86 3.44 9.03 4.36
C THR A 86 2.41 9.79 5.19
N LEU A 87 2.62 9.92 6.48
CA LEU A 87 1.61 10.50 7.39
C LEU A 87 1.87 11.96 7.75
N SER A 88 3.12 12.42 7.73
CA SER A 88 3.46 13.79 8.14
C SER A 88 3.97 14.67 7.00
N SER A 89 4.45 14.11 5.88
CA SER A 89 4.91 14.88 4.72
C SER A 89 3.79 15.07 3.68
N GLU A 90 3.78 16.26 3.05
CA GLU A 90 2.81 16.62 2.00
C GLU A 90 3.41 16.55 0.59
N ASP A 91 4.71 16.27 0.45
CA ASP A 91 5.44 16.40 -0.82
C ASP A 91 4.87 15.51 -1.94
N LYS A 92 4.31 14.35 -1.58
CA LYS A 92 3.73 13.38 -2.51
C LYS A 92 2.20 13.29 -2.42
N TRP A 93 1.54 14.28 -1.82
CA TRP A 93 0.09 14.28 -1.63
C TRP A 93 -0.71 14.21 -2.94
N ASN A 94 -0.16 14.68 -4.04
CA ASN A 94 -0.83 14.70 -5.33
C ASN A 94 -0.48 13.48 -6.23
N GLU A 95 0.14 12.45 -5.67
CA GLU A 95 0.41 11.21 -6.39
C GLU A 95 -0.75 10.21 -6.19
N TYR A 96 -1.25 9.61 -7.28
CA TYR A 96 -2.38 8.68 -7.27
C TYR A 96 -2.02 7.37 -7.96
N PHE A 97 -2.59 6.26 -7.47
CA PHE A 97 -2.22 4.92 -7.91
C PHE A 97 -3.45 4.09 -8.29
N ASP A 98 -3.27 3.16 -9.23
CA ASP A 98 -4.31 2.22 -9.65
C ASP A 98 -4.51 1.13 -8.60
N VAL A 99 -3.42 0.73 -7.94
CA VAL A 99 -3.42 -0.31 -6.90
C VAL A 99 -2.59 0.16 -5.70
N ILE A 100 -3.17 0.03 -4.50
CA ILE A 100 -2.42 0.24 -3.25
C ILE A 100 -2.49 -1.04 -2.41
N LEU A 101 -1.33 -1.52 -1.98
CA LEU A 101 -1.20 -2.68 -1.11
C LEU A 101 -0.42 -2.29 0.13
N ALA A 102 -0.95 -2.56 1.31
CA ALA A 102 -0.31 -2.10 2.54
C ALA A 102 -0.46 -3.07 3.71
N ASN A 103 0.60 -3.24 4.45
CA ASN A 103 0.60 -3.75 5.81
C ASN A 103 1.20 -2.69 6.74
N PRO A 104 0.45 -1.62 7.04
CA PRO A 104 0.98 -0.51 7.82
C PRO A 104 1.28 -0.93 9.27
N PRO A 105 2.17 -0.22 9.97
CA PRO A 105 2.45 -0.50 11.36
C PRO A 105 1.21 -0.29 12.23
N PHE A 106 0.94 -1.24 13.16
CA PHE A 106 -0.24 -1.22 14.04
C PHE A 106 0.04 -0.60 15.40
N PHE A 107 1.23 -0.09 15.62
CA PHE A 107 1.55 0.59 16.85
C PHE A 107 1.51 2.12 16.66
N THR A 108 1.00 2.79 17.66
CA THR A 108 1.08 4.25 17.74
C THR A 108 2.20 4.60 18.72
N PRO A 109 3.21 5.40 18.32
CA PRO A 109 4.22 5.88 19.25
C PRO A 109 3.58 6.55 20.47
N LYS A 110 4.23 6.49 21.64
CA LYS A 110 3.71 7.10 22.89
C LYS A 110 3.36 8.58 22.71
N THR A 111 4.11 9.31 21.89
CA THR A 111 3.87 10.71 21.53
C THR A 111 2.72 10.88 20.51
N GLY A 112 2.21 9.78 19.95
CA GLY A 112 1.31 9.79 18.79
C GLY A 112 2.03 10.17 17.50
N ILE A 113 1.31 10.07 16.39
CA ILE A 113 1.74 10.66 15.11
C ILE A 113 1.21 12.08 15.01
N LYS A 114 1.82 12.89 14.15
CA LYS A 114 1.37 14.23 13.79
C LYS A 114 1.04 14.27 12.30
N PRO A 115 -0.15 13.77 11.89
CA PRO A 115 -0.54 13.83 10.49
C PRO A 115 -0.61 15.28 10.02
N HIS A 116 -0.30 15.52 8.75
CA HIS A 116 -0.56 16.83 8.15
C HIS A 116 -2.07 17.09 7.99
N ASN A 117 -2.46 18.31 7.60
CA ASN A 117 -3.85 18.76 7.66
C ASN A 117 -4.72 18.36 6.47
N LEU A 118 -4.17 17.71 5.45
CA LEU A 118 -4.91 17.36 4.21
C LEU A 118 -5.78 16.10 4.35
N PHE A 119 -5.54 15.26 5.36
CA PHE A 119 -6.35 14.06 5.58
C PHE A 119 -7.81 14.39 5.92
N SER A 120 -8.77 13.78 5.23
CA SER A 120 -10.21 13.90 5.55
C SER A 120 -10.56 13.20 6.86
N VAL A 121 -9.88 12.10 7.19
CA VAL A 121 -9.95 11.43 8.49
C VAL A 121 -8.55 11.31 9.07
N SER A 122 -8.20 12.17 10.01
CA SER A 122 -6.92 12.09 10.70
C SER A 122 -7.06 11.71 12.17
N SER A 123 -6.07 11.01 12.69
CA SER A 123 -5.99 10.56 14.06
C SER A 123 -4.54 10.42 14.49
N LYS A 124 -4.30 10.41 15.82
CA LYS A 124 -3.01 9.98 16.36
C LYS A 124 -2.77 8.47 16.22
N LYS A 125 -3.75 7.72 15.72
CA LYS A 125 -3.70 6.29 15.46
C LYS A 125 -3.21 6.03 14.04
N THR A 126 -2.11 5.33 13.92
CA THR A 126 -1.41 5.06 12.66
C THR A 126 -2.32 4.35 11.66
N GLU A 127 -3.00 3.31 12.10
CA GLU A 127 -3.88 2.49 11.28
C GLU A 127 -5.06 3.28 10.67
N VAL A 128 -5.59 4.28 11.40
CA VAL A 128 -6.69 5.13 10.91
C VAL A 128 -6.18 6.07 9.81
N THR A 129 -5.04 6.70 10.03
CA THR A 129 -4.49 7.68 9.09
C THR A 129 -3.95 7.02 7.82
N PHE A 130 -3.35 5.82 7.92
CA PHE A 130 -2.98 5.05 6.73
C PHE A 130 -4.19 4.64 5.89
N LEU A 131 -5.29 4.25 6.51
CA LEU A 131 -6.53 3.94 5.78
C LEU A 131 -7.09 5.17 5.05
N SER A 132 -7.06 6.36 5.68
CA SER A 132 -7.43 7.61 5.02
C SER A 132 -6.53 7.89 3.82
N TYR A 133 -5.19 7.81 4.02
CA TYR A 133 -4.21 7.95 2.94
C TYR A 133 -4.54 7.04 1.75
N ILE A 134 -4.73 5.77 2.01
CA ILE A 134 -4.96 4.77 0.96
C ILE A 134 -6.21 5.11 0.12
N VAL A 135 -7.32 5.44 0.78
CA VAL A 135 -8.56 5.79 0.07
C VAL A 135 -8.37 7.06 -0.75
N GLU A 136 -7.67 8.06 -0.22
CA GLU A 136 -7.49 9.38 -0.84
C GLU A 136 -6.48 9.38 -2.00
N HIS A 137 -5.61 8.36 -2.08
CA HIS A 137 -4.59 8.26 -3.13
C HIS A 137 -4.90 7.19 -4.19
N LEU A 138 -6.08 6.57 -4.13
CA LEU A 138 -6.56 5.73 -5.23
C LEU A 138 -7.04 6.60 -6.39
N LYS A 139 -6.65 6.23 -7.61
CA LYS A 139 -7.28 6.75 -8.82
C LYS A 139 -8.75 6.32 -8.91
N PRO A 140 -9.57 6.99 -9.74
CA PRO A 140 -10.91 6.50 -10.06
C PRO A 140 -10.85 5.04 -10.55
N ASN A 141 -11.67 4.16 -9.97
CA ASN A 141 -11.67 2.70 -10.19
C ASN A 141 -10.39 1.98 -9.70
N GLY A 142 -9.52 2.67 -8.99
CA GLY A 142 -8.41 2.03 -8.29
C GLY A 142 -8.90 1.13 -7.16
N ARG A 143 -8.03 0.23 -6.70
CA ARG A 143 -8.38 -0.73 -5.65
C ARG A 143 -7.23 -0.93 -4.65
N ALA A 144 -7.58 -1.24 -3.42
CA ALA A 144 -6.59 -1.46 -2.38
C ALA A 144 -6.77 -2.79 -1.65
N GLY A 145 -5.67 -3.38 -1.23
CA GLY A 145 -5.63 -4.49 -0.28
C GLY A 145 -4.82 -4.08 0.95
N VAL A 146 -5.48 -4.08 2.11
CA VAL A 146 -4.86 -3.55 3.34
C VAL A 146 -5.04 -4.53 4.49
N ILE A 147 -3.95 -4.83 5.19
CA ILE A 147 -4.01 -5.56 6.45
C ILE A 147 -4.30 -4.56 7.57
N ILE A 148 -5.32 -4.85 8.38
CA ILE A 148 -5.75 -3.99 9.48
C ILE A 148 -5.98 -4.82 10.75
N PRO A 149 -5.78 -4.24 11.93
CA PRO A 149 -6.16 -4.89 13.18
C PRO A 149 -7.69 -4.91 13.37
N ASN A 150 -8.21 -5.97 14.00
CA ASN A 150 -9.65 -6.13 14.29
C ASN A 150 -10.28 -4.92 14.98
N GLY A 151 -9.52 -4.23 15.82
CA GLY A 151 -9.97 -3.03 16.53
C GLY A 151 -10.47 -1.91 15.62
N VAL A 152 -10.06 -1.85 14.35
CA VAL A 152 -10.58 -0.88 13.37
C VAL A 152 -12.05 -1.17 13.07
N LEU A 153 -12.43 -2.44 12.99
CA LEU A 153 -13.80 -2.88 12.65
C LEU A 153 -14.71 -2.93 13.89
N GLU A 154 -14.18 -3.41 15.02
CA GLU A 154 -14.96 -3.77 16.20
C GLU A 154 -15.10 -2.64 17.23
N ASN A 155 -14.24 -1.62 17.19
CA ASN A 155 -14.23 -0.59 18.21
C ASN A 155 -15.43 0.36 18.09
N VAL A 156 -16.45 0.14 18.93
CA VAL A 156 -17.70 0.93 18.97
C VAL A 156 -17.73 1.96 20.11
N LYS A 157 -16.68 2.09 20.93
CA LYS A 157 -16.66 3.01 22.06
C LYS A 157 -16.76 4.48 21.62
N ARG A 158 -17.43 5.32 22.43
CA ARG A 158 -17.59 6.78 22.20
C ARG A 158 -16.26 7.53 21.97
N SER A 159 -15.15 7.05 22.52
CA SER A 159 -13.79 7.59 22.29
C SER A 159 -13.26 7.29 20.88
N GLY A 160 -13.98 6.51 20.09
CA GLY A 160 -13.58 6.06 18.75
C GLY A 160 -14.24 6.84 17.60
N LYS A 161 -14.49 8.15 17.75
CA LYS A 161 -15.07 8.97 16.66
C LYS A 161 -14.33 8.78 15.33
N TYR A 162 -13.02 8.69 15.35
CA TYR A 162 -12.18 8.46 14.16
C TYR A 162 -12.35 7.04 13.59
N TYR A 163 -12.59 5.99 14.40
CA TYR A 163 -12.90 4.66 13.89
C TYR A 163 -14.24 4.61 13.17
N TYR A 164 -15.24 5.35 13.66
CA TYR A 164 -16.50 5.50 12.96
C TYR A 164 -16.31 6.24 11.63
N GLN A 165 -15.57 7.34 11.64
CA GLN A 165 -15.31 8.14 10.44
C GLN A 165 -14.55 7.33 9.37
N ILE A 166 -13.50 6.59 9.75
CA ILE A 166 -12.73 5.81 8.79
C ILE A 166 -13.54 4.63 8.24
N ARG A 167 -14.36 3.95 9.05
CA ARG A 167 -15.27 2.91 8.55
C ARG A 167 -16.29 3.48 7.57
N LYS A 168 -16.85 4.65 7.86
CA LYS A 168 -17.75 5.34 6.95
C LYS A 168 -17.06 5.64 5.63
N LEU A 169 -15.87 6.23 5.67
CA LEU A 169 -15.07 6.54 4.48
C LEU A 169 -14.82 5.29 3.62
N ILE A 170 -14.38 4.19 4.24
CA ILE A 170 -14.10 2.93 3.53
C ILE A 170 -15.37 2.36 2.87
N LEU A 171 -16.51 2.36 3.60
CA LEU A 171 -17.78 1.88 3.07
C LEU A 171 -18.27 2.72 1.88
N GLU A 172 -18.18 4.04 1.99
CA GLU A 172 -18.56 4.98 0.94
C GLU A 172 -17.63 4.90 -0.30
N SER A 173 -16.39 4.46 -0.08
CA SER A 173 -15.40 4.24 -1.15
C SER A 173 -15.51 2.86 -1.83
N GLY A 174 -16.48 2.03 -1.45
CA GLY A 174 -16.75 0.76 -2.12
C GLY A 174 -16.01 -0.44 -1.52
N LEU A 175 -15.99 -0.57 -0.19
CA LEU A 175 -15.51 -1.81 0.44
C LEU A 175 -16.29 -3.03 -0.10
N TYR A 176 -15.58 -3.96 -0.74
CA TYR A 176 -16.22 -5.13 -1.36
C TYR A 176 -15.91 -6.46 -0.67
N SER A 177 -14.87 -6.52 0.15
CA SER A 177 -14.49 -7.77 0.84
C SER A 177 -13.75 -7.50 2.14
N ILE A 178 -14.03 -8.33 3.15
CA ILE A 178 -13.26 -8.45 4.39
C ILE A 178 -12.86 -9.92 4.53
N VAL A 179 -11.58 -10.18 4.72
CA VAL A 179 -11.04 -11.52 4.89
C VAL A 179 -10.42 -11.63 6.28
N SER A 180 -10.95 -12.52 7.12
CA SER A 180 -10.32 -12.84 8.41
C SER A 180 -9.06 -13.64 8.19
N LEU A 181 -7.97 -13.18 8.77
CA LEU A 181 -6.71 -13.93 8.80
C LEU A 181 -6.69 -14.83 10.05
N PRO A 182 -6.02 -16.00 9.97
CA PRO A 182 -5.81 -16.84 11.15
C PRO A 182 -5.07 -16.07 12.25
N GLU A 183 -5.43 -16.34 13.49
CA GLU A 183 -4.63 -15.90 14.63
C GLU A 183 -3.28 -16.61 14.60
N GLY A 184 -2.18 -15.86 14.69
CA GLY A 184 -0.84 -16.37 14.67
C GLY A 184 -0.37 -16.86 16.05
#